data_9f3afd680657e3f468675c047a229ac3
#
_entry.id   9f3afd680657e3f468675c047a229ac3
#
_cell.length_a   1.000
_cell.length_b   1.000
_cell.length_c   1.000
_cell.angle_alpha   90.00
_cell.angle_beta   90.00
_cell.angle_gamma   90.00
#
_symmetry.space_group_name_H-M   'P 1'
#
loop_
_entity.id
_entity.type
_entity.pdbx_description
1 polymer ?
#
loop_
_entity_poly.entity_id
_entity_poly.type
_entity_poly.pdbx_seq_one_letter_code
_entity_poly.pdbx_strand_id
1 'polypeptide(L)'
;WAKELQFIAQAGLTYTKDLFDKERFERIREISAEIMSLQSKLPLSEIKDLFCNETGFQTPKLDTRAAIFKDNKILLVEENDGTWSMPGGWVDVMETVKSNTVKEVKEEAGLDVDAVRVIALHDRNLHNQPPYAYNVCKVFVLCKVKGGCFHPNIETVGSGYFSLDLSLIHISE
;
A
#
# COMPACT_ATOMS: atom_id res chain seq x y z
N TRP A 1 -8.20 -8.03 -16.48
CA TRP A 1 -7.51 -9.01 -17.36
C TRP A 1 -6.00 -8.77 -17.41
N ALA A 2 -5.51 -7.54 -17.62
CA ALA A 2 -4.08 -7.31 -17.69
C ALA A 2 -3.35 -7.82 -16.43
N LYS A 3 -3.83 -7.49 -15.23
CA LYS A 3 -3.26 -7.98 -13.97
C LYS A 3 -3.29 -9.50 -13.84
N GLU A 4 -4.38 -10.13 -14.26
CA GLU A 4 -4.55 -11.58 -14.24
C GLU A 4 -3.57 -12.27 -15.19
N LEU A 5 -3.43 -11.77 -16.43
CA LEU A 5 -2.46 -12.26 -17.39
C LEU A 5 -1.02 -12.11 -16.88
N GLN A 6 -0.69 -10.98 -16.27
CA GLN A 6 0.63 -10.76 -15.66
C GLN A 6 0.90 -11.78 -14.53
N PHE A 7 -0.07 -11.99 -13.64
CA PHE A 7 0.05 -12.97 -12.56
C PHE A 7 0.27 -14.38 -13.10
N ILE A 8 -0.52 -14.81 -14.10
CA ILE A 8 -0.38 -16.13 -14.73
C ILE A 8 1.01 -16.28 -15.36
N ALA A 9 1.44 -15.27 -16.11
CA ALA A 9 2.73 -15.28 -16.77
C ALA A 9 3.88 -15.35 -15.76
N GLN A 10 3.85 -14.54 -14.71
CA GLN A 10 4.88 -14.52 -13.68
C GLN A 10 4.97 -15.85 -12.93
N ALA A 11 3.83 -16.41 -12.52
CA ALA A 11 3.78 -17.72 -11.90
C ALA A 11 4.32 -18.82 -12.83
N GLY A 12 3.91 -18.80 -14.11
CA GLY A 12 4.41 -19.72 -15.13
C GLY A 12 5.93 -19.62 -15.31
N LEU A 13 6.47 -18.43 -15.48
CA LEU A 13 7.92 -18.18 -15.61
C LEU A 13 8.71 -18.64 -14.38
N THR A 14 8.12 -18.57 -13.20
CA THR A 14 8.77 -19.00 -11.96
C THR A 14 8.90 -20.52 -11.87
N TYR A 15 7.89 -21.26 -12.29
CA TYR A 15 7.82 -22.70 -12.06
C TYR A 15 8.10 -23.56 -13.29
N THR A 16 7.96 -23.03 -14.51
CA THR A 16 8.21 -23.82 -15.71
C THR A 16 9.70 -24.18 -15.85
N LYS A 17 9.94 -25.41 -16.34
CA LYS A 17 11.26 -25.89 -16.75
C LYS A 17 11.35 -26.05 -18.27
N ASP A 18 10.23 -25.94 -18.96
CA ASP A 18 10.13 -26.08 -20.41
C ASP A 18 10.43 -24.75 -21.12
N LEU A 19 11.31 -24.78 -22.11
CA LEU A 19 11.73 -23.57 -22.84
C LEU A 19 10.60 -23.00 -23.71
N PHE A 20 9.75 -23.84 -24.28
CA PHE A 20 8.63 -23.37 -25.10
C PHE A 20 7.52 -22.75 -24.22
N ASP A 21 7.30 -23.30 -23.04
CA ASP A 21 6.38 -22.69 -22.08
C ASP A 21 6.92 -21.35 -21.57
N LYS A 22 8.23 -21.23 -21.38
CA LYS A 22 8.87 -19.97 -21.02
C LYS A 22 8.55 -18.88 -22.05
N GLU A 23 8.77 -19.15 -23.35
CA GLU A 23 8.44 -18.21 -24.43
C GLU A 23 6.96 -17.82 -24.41
N ARG A 24 6.04 -18.79 -24.17
CA ARG A 24 4.60 -18.53 -24.08
C ARG A 24 4.27 -17.61 -22.93
N PHE A 25 4.84 -17.85 -21.75
CA PHE A 25 4.63 -16.97 -20.59
C PHE A 25 5.26 -15.59 -20.75
N GLU A 26 6.42 -15.49 -21.38
CA GLU A 26 7.02 -14.20 -21.76
C GLU A 26 6.07 -13.43 -22.69
N ARG A 27 5.49 -14.09 -23.68
CA ARG A 27 4.51 -13.45 -24.59
C ARG A 27 3.23 -13.03 -23.89
N ILE A 28 2.69 -13.83 -22.96
CA ILE A 28 1.53 -13.47 -22.14
C ILE A 28 1.84 -12.22 -21.31
N ARG A 29 3.02 -12.14 -20.71
CA ARG A 29 3.49 -10.95 -19.96
C ARG A 29 3.53 -9.71 -20.84
N GLU A 30 4.04 -9.81 -22.06
CA GLU A 30 4.07 -8.71 -23.02
C GLU A 30 2.69 -8.23 -23.40
N ILE A 31 1.77 -9.14 -23.72
CA ILE A 31 0.37 -8.81 -24.03
C ILE A 31 -0.28 -8.08 -22.85
N SER A 32 -0.04 -8.55 -21.64
CA SER A 32 -0.51 -7.90 -20.43
C SER A 32 -0.03 -6.46 -20.29
N ALA A 33 1.27 -6.23 -20.53
CA ALA A 33 1.86 -4.90 -20.49
C ALA A 33 1.35 -3.99 -21.62
N GLU A 34 1.16 -4.53 -22.84
CA GLU A 34 0.56 -3.82 -23.98
C GLU A 34 -0.87 -3.35 -23.64
N ILE A 35 -1.72 -4.23 -23.07
CA ILE A 35 -3.08 -3.86 -22.63
C ILE A 35 -3.05 -2.73 -21.60
N MET A 36 -2.16 -2.82 -20.61
CA MET A 36 -2.02 -1.80 -19.59
C MET A 36 -1.53 -0.47 -20.15
N SER A 37 -0.57 -0.49 -21.05
CA SER A 37 -0.06 0.70 -21.75
C SER A 37 -1.16 1.41 -22.56
N LEU A 38 -1.99 0.67 -23.28
CA LEU A 38 -3.11 1.22 -24.03
C LEU A 38 -4.16 1.89 -23.12
N GLN A 39 -4.39 1.35 -21.94
CA GLN A 39 -5.37 1.89 -20.99
C GLN A 39 -4.85 3.08 -20.20
N SER A 40 -3.59 3.03 -19.76
CA SER A 40 -2.97 4.07 -18.93
C SER A 40 -2.41 5.24 -19.75
N LYS A 41 -2.21 5.05 -21.05
CA LYS A 41 -1.50 5.97 -21.96
C LYS A 41 -0.02 6.18 -21.59
N LEU A 42 0.53 5.33 -20.73
CA LEU A 42 1.95 5.33 -20.37
C LEU A 42 2.76 4.54 -21.40
N PRO A 43 4.04 4.88 -21.62
CA PRO A 43 4.94 4.11 -22.48
C PRO A 43 5.05 2.65 -22.02
N LEU A 44 5.16 1.73 -22.98
CA LEU A 44 5.27 0.30 -22.68
C LEU A 44 6.47 -0.05 -21.80
N SER A 45 7.60 0.66 -21.96
CA SER A 45 8.79 0.49 -21.12
C SER A 45 8.50 0.80 -19.66
N GLU A 46 7.82 1.91 -19.40
CA GLU A 46 7.44 2.33 -18.04
C GLU A 46 6.46 1.32 -17.41
N ILE A 47 5.49 0.82 -18.20
CA ILE A 47 4.60 -0.24 -17.72
C ILE A 47 5.36 -1.51 -17.37
N LYS A 48 6.34 -1.92 -18.18
CA LYS A 48 7.18 -3.10 -17.90
C LYS A 48 7.94 -2.92 -16.59
N ASP A 49 8.51 -1.75 -16.34
CA ASP A 49 9.26 -1.45 -15.13
C ASP A 49 8.39 -1.42 -13.88
N LEU A 50 7.16 -0.91 -13.99
CA LEU A 50 6.22 -0.82 -12.85
C LEU A 50 5.45 -2.12 -12.58
N PHE A 51 5.22 -2.93 -13.61
CA PHE A 51 4.22 -4.00 -13.59
C PHE A 51 4.80 -5.40 -13.78
N CYS A 52 5.97 -5.52 -14.44
CA CYS A 52 6.58 -6.79 -14.81
C CYS A 52 7.98 -7.01 -14.21
N ASN A 53 8.40 -6.21 -13.25
CA ASN A 53 9.77 -6.23 -12.71
C ASN A 53 9.97 -7.23 -11.56
N GLU A 54 8.91 -7.85 -11.05
CA GLU A 54 9.01 -8.85 -9.99
C GLU A 54 9.23 -10.25 -10.55
N THR A 55 9.88 -11.10 -9.74
CA THR A 55 10.05 -12.54 -9.97
C THR A 55 9.39 -13.31 -8.84
N GLY A 56 9.08 -14.58 -9.07
CA GLY A 56 8.42 -15.41 -8.08
C GLY A 56 6.89 -15.35 -8.16
N PHE A 57 6.22 -15.95 -7.21
CA PHE A 57 4.77 -15.92 -7.10
C PHE A 57 4.32 -14.54 -6.61
N GLN A 58 3.51 -13.84 -7.40
CA GLN A 58 3.05 -12.50 -7.07
C GLN A 58 2.00 -12.54 -5.96
N THR A 59 2.25 -11.79 -4.90
CA THR A 59 1.32 -11.63 -3.78
C THR A 59 0.95 -10.16 -3.60
N PRO A 60 -0.15 -9.83 -2.91
CA PRO A 60 -0.42 -8.46 -2.50
C PRO A 60 0.73 -7.91 -1.66
N LYS A 61 1.12 -6.65 -1.90
CA LYS A 61 2.02 -5.93 -1.00
C LYS A 61 1.29 -5.64 0.31
N LEU A 62 2.05 -5.54 1.38
CA LEU A 62 1.51 -5.30 2.72
C LEU A 62 1.74 -3.85 3.12
N ASP A 63 0.68 -3.20 3.62
CA ASP A 63 0.68 -1.83 4.12
C ASP A 63 0.02 -1.81 5.50
N THR A 64 0.53 -1.01 6.44
CA THR A 64 -0.06 -0.86 7.77
C THR A 64 -0.61 0.53 7.98
N ARG A 65 -1.75 0.62 8.68
CA ARG A 65 -2.36 1.89 9.08
C ARG A 65 -2.70 1.87 10.56
N ALA A 66 -2.26 2.86 11.30
CA ALA A 66 -2.47 2.97 12.73
C ALA A 66 -3.78 3.68 13.05
N ALA A 67 -4.74 2.98 13.63
CA ALA A 67 -5.96 3.58 14.17
C ALA A 67 -5.70 4.05 15.62
N ILE A 68 -5.60 5.35 15.80
CA ILE A 68 -5.33 6.01 17.09
C ILE A 68 -6.52 6.90 17.44
N PHE A 69 -7.22 6.57 18.52
CA PHE A 69 -8.41 7.29 18.95
C PHE A 69 -8.17 8.08 20.24
N LYS A 70 -8.75 9.28 20.29
CA LYS A 70 -8.82 10.13 21.49
C LYS A 70 -10.11 10.94 21.43
N ASP A 71 -10.90 10.92 22.51
CA ASP A 71 -12.14 11.71 22.66
C ASP A 71 -13.11 11.55 21.46
N ASN A 72 -13.35 10.32 21.02
CA ASN A 72 -14.15 9.96 19.83
C ASN A 72 -13.63 10.57 18.49
N LYS A 73 -12.37 10.92 18.44
CA LYS A 73 -11.70 11.42 17.25
C LYS A 73 -10.58 10.46 16.84
N ILE A 74 -10.28 10.42 15.55
CA ILE A 74 -9.19 9.64 14.97
C ILE A 74 -8.01 10.56 14.64
N LEU A 75 -6.80 10.08 14.89
CA LEU A 75 -5.58 10.77 14.47
C LEU A 75 -5.35 10.60 12.97
N LEU A 76 -5.10 11.72 12.30
CA LEU A 76 -4.63 11.75 10.92
C LEU A 76 -3.35 12.59 10.85
N VAL A 77 -2.53 12.33 9.84
CA VAL A 77 -1.36 13.11 9.46
C VAL A 77 -1.58 13.73 8.09
N GLU A 78 -1.05 14.92 7.86
CA GLU A 78 -1.08 15.63 6.58
C GLU A 78 0.21 15.35 5.83
N GLU A 79 0.10 14.76 4.67
CA GLU A 79 1.20 14.50 3.75
C GLU A 79 1.60 15.79 2.99
N ASN A 80 2.79 15.81 2.37
CA ASN A 80 3.31 16.97 1.66
C ASN A 80 2.45 17.43 0.46
N ASP A 81 1.57 16.56 -0.05
CA ASP A 81 0.63 16.88 -1.13
C ASP A 81 -0.70 17.45 -0.63
N GLY A 82 -0.85 17.61 0.69
CA GLY A 82 -2.04 18.13 1.36
C GLY A 82 -3.13 17.08 1.61
N THR A 83 -2.86 15.81 1.35
CA THR A 83 -3.78 14.72 1.70
C THR A 83 -3.65 14.35 3.16
N TRP A 84 -4.76 13.90 3.77
CA TRP A 84 -4.80 13.43 5.14
C TRP A 84 -4.99 11.92 5.17
N SER A 85 -4.18 11.22 5.94
CA SER A 85 -4.25 9.76 6.07
C SER A 85 -4.02 9.31 7.52
N MET A 86 -4.40 8.07 7.83
CA MET A 86 -3.95 7.43 9.06
C MET A 86 -2.45 7.15 8.96
N PRO A 87 -1.66 7.40 10.03
CA PRO A 87 -0.23 7.09 10.01
C PRO A 87 0.04 5.65 9.60
N GLY A 88 0.96 5.45 8.66
CA GLY A 88 1.32 4.11 8.19
C GLY A 88 1.80 4.06 6.76
N GLY A 89 2.46 2.98 6.40
CA GLY A 89 3.08 2.78 5.11
C GLY A 89 3.39 1.32 4.81
N TRP A 90 4.23 1.13 3.81
CA TRP A 90 4.68 -0.18 3.37
C TRP A 90 5.39 -0.94 4.49
N VAL A 91 5.09 -2.22 4.61
CA VAL A 91 5.79 -3.08 5.56
C VAL A 91 7.13 -3.52 4.96
N ASP A 92 8.22 -3.03 5.53
CA ASP A 92 9.57 -3.44 5.15
C ASP A 92 9.78 -4.94 5.36
N VAL A 93 10.64 -5.54 4.53
CA VAL A 93 10.88 -7.00 4.53
C VAL A 93 11.37 -7.54 5.88
N MET A 94 12.01 -6.72 6.71
CA MET A 94 12.50 -7.09 8.03
C MET A 94 11.53 -6.73 9.17
N GLU A 95 10.41 -6.07 8.84
CA GLU A 95 9.43 -5.64 9.82
C GLU A 95 8.26 -6.63 9.93
N THR A 96 7.67 -6.68 11.11
CA THR A 96 6.36 -7.29 11.32
C THR A 96 5.28 -6.22 11.18
N VAL A 97 4.02 -6.62 10.99
CA VAL A 97 2.88 -5.69 11.03
C VAL A 97 2.91 -4.82 12.29
N LYS A 98 3.25 -5.41 13.43
CA LYS A 98 3.32 -4.69 14.71
C LYS A 98 4.46 -3.68 14.73
N SER A 99 5.67 -4.08 14.41
CA SER A 99 6.85 -3.21 14.48
C SER A 99 6.78 -2.11 13.43
N ASN A 100 6.32 -2.41 12.21
CA ASN A 100 6.12 -1.41 11.17
C ASN A 100 5.10 -0.36 11.61
N THR A 101 3.94 -0.78 12.14
CA THR A 101 2.93 0.19 12.63
C THR A 101 3.51 1.14 13.67
N VAL A 102 4.30 0.63 14.63
CA VAL A 102 4.93 1.47 15.67
C VAL A 102 5.96 2.42 15.05
N LYS A 103 6.77 1.93 14.11
CA LYS A 103 7.77 2.70 13.37
C LYS A 103 7.12 3.85 12.61
N GLU A 104 6.13 3.57 11.77
CA GLU A 104 5.42 4.56 10.96
C GLU A 104 4.76 5.65 11.81
N VAL A 105 4.08 5.27 12.92
CA VAL A 105 3.51 6.25 13.85
C VAL A 105 4.58 7.15 14.46
N LYS A 106 5.76 6.61 14.75
CA LYS A 106 6.87 7.40 15.28
C LYS A 106 7.42 8.36 14.23
N GLU A 107 7.59 7.90 13.00
CA GLU A 107 8.15 8.68 11.91
C GLU A 107 7.18 9.77 11.44
N GLU A 108 5.91 9.44 11.22
CA GLU A 108 4.92 10.36 10.65
C GLU A 108 4.20 11.22 11.68
N ALA A 109 3.88 10.67 12.86
CA ALA A 109 3.12 11.37 13.89
C ALA A 109 3.94 11.78 15.13
N GLY A 110 5.20 11.36 15.24
CA GLY A 110 6.08 11.64 16.38
C GLY A 110 5.67 10.95 17.69
N LEU A 111 4.65 10.08 17.65
CA LEU A 111 4.09 9.46 18.84
C LEU A 111 4.75 8.12 19.18
N ASP A 112 4.83 7.83 20.46
CA ASP A 112 5.19 6.52 20.98
C ASP A 112 3.89 5.75 21.27
N VAL A 113 3.72 4.56 20.66
CA VAL A 113 2.49 3.79 20.76
C VAL A 113 2.74 2.31 21.07
N ASP A 114 1.73 1.67 21.64
CA ASP A 114 1.59 0.22 21.64
C ASP A 114 0.61 -0.20 20.55
N ALA A 115 1.06 -1.02 19.60
CA ALA A 115 0.19 -1.71 18.66
C ALA A 115 -0.53 -2.86 19.37
N VAL A 116 -1.85 -2.68 19.57
CA VAL A 116 -2.66 -3.55 20.45
C VAL A 116 -3.18 -4.77 19.70
N ARG A 117 -3.88 -4.55 18.57
CA ARG A 117 -4.47 -5.61 17.76
C ARG A 117 -4.82 -5.12 16.36
N VAL A 118 -4.87 -6.04 15.41
CA VAL A 118 -5.46 -5.80 14.10
C VAL A 118 -6.97 -5.64 14.26
N ILE A 119 -7.54 -4.64 13.60
CA ILE A 119 -8.98 -4.33 13.63
C ILE A 119 -9.65 -4.50 12.28
N ALA A 120 -8.90 -4.39 11.17
CA ALA A 120 -9.41 -4.61 9.83
C ALA A 120 -8.29 -5.05 8.88
N LEU A 121 -8.68 -5.73 7.81
CA LEU A 121 -7.88 -6.03 6.63
C LEU A 121 -8.68 -5.60 5.41
N HIS A 122 -8.12 -4.75 4.57
CA HIS A 122 -8.77 -4.28 3.36
C HIS A 122 -7.90 -4.55 2.13
N ASP A 123 -8.54 -4.96 1.04
CA ASP A 123 -7.95 -4.86 -0.30
C ASP A 123 -8.06 -3.40 -0.76
N ARG A 124 -6.92 -2.73 -0.90
CA ARG A 124 -6.87 -1.33 -1.29
C ARG A 124 -7.65 -1.05 -2.58
N ASN A 125 -7.53 -1.94 -3.57
CA ASN A 125 -8.14 -1.72 -4.88
C ASN A 125 -9.68 -1.81 -4.86
N LEU A 126 -10.29 -2.35 -3.80
CA LEU A 126 -11.74 -2.35 -3.60
C LEU A 126 -12.24 -1.09 -2.89
N HIS A 127 -11.39 -0.41 -2.14
CA HIS A 127 -11.77 0.72 -1.28
C HIS A 127 -11.23 2.08 -1.74
N ASN A 128 -10.07 2.11 -2.41
CA ASN A 128 -9.41 3.35 -2.82
C ASN A 128 -9.35 3.51 -4.35
N GLN A 129 -9.40 4.77 -4.80
CA GLN A 129 -9.27 5.13 -6.21
C GLN A 129 -8.05 6.04 -6.43
N PRO A 130 -7.36 5.97 -7.57
CA PRO A 130 -7.50 4.94 -8.61
C PRO A 130 -6.93 3.58 -8.16
N PRO A 131 -7.38 2.45 -8.75
CA PRO A 131 -6.80 1.15 -8.45
C PRO A 131 -5.32 1.09 -8.87
N TYR A 132 -4.47 0.49 -8.04
CA TYR A 132 -3.08 0.23 -8.40
C TYR A 132 -2.96 -0.94 -9.40
N ALA A 133 -1.86 -0.96 -10.14
CA ALA A 133 -1.52 -2.05 -11.06
C ALA A 133 -1.32 -3.40 -10.32
N TYR A 134 -0.94 -3.37 -9.05
CA TYR A 134 -0.81 -4.50 -8.15
C TYR A 134 -1.78 -4.38 -6.97
N ASN A 135 -2.00 -5.47 -6.25
CA ASN A 135 -2.85 -5.46 -5.07
C ASN A 135 -2.05 -5.07 -3.82
N VAL A 136 -2.74 -4.44 -2.88
CA VAL A 136 -2.21 -4.06 -1.57
C VAL A 136 -3.19 -4.50 -0.51
N CYS A 137 -2.71 -5.26 0.46
CA CYS A 137 -3.46 -5.59 1.67
C CYS A 137 -3.15 -4.53 2.73
N LYS A 138 -4.12 -3.66 3.03
CA LYS A 138 -4.03 -2.69 4.13
C LYS A 138 -4.42 -3.36 5.43
N VAL A 139 -3.54 -3.30 6.41
CA VAL A 139 -3.72 -3.85 7.76
C VAL A 139 -3.94 -2.70 8.74
N PHE A 140 -5.15 -2.57 9.25
CA PHE A 140 -5.49 -1.54 10.23
C PHE A 140 -5.23 -2.06 11.64
N VAL A 141 -4.40 -1.33 12.39
CA VAL A 141 -3.95 -1.72 13.72
C VAL A 141 -4.40 -0.69 14.75
N LEU A 142 -5.18 -1.15 15.72
CA LEU A 142 -5.53 -0.31 16.89
C LEU A 142 -4.28 -0.03 17.71
N CYS A 143 -3.98 1.25 17.94
CA CYS A 143 -2.83 1.69 18.70
C CYS A 143 -3.24 2.52 19.92
N LYS A 144 -2.46 2.40 21.00
CA LYS A 144 -2.61 3.18 22.23
C LYS A 144 -1.39 4.07 22.40
N VAL A 145 -1.61 5.38 22.52
CA VAL A 145 -0.54 6.35 22.75
C VAL A 145 0.03 6.20 24.16
N LYS A 146 1.36 6.20 24.25
CA LYS A 146 2.14 6.24 25.50
C LYS A 146 2.78 7.60 25.75
N GLY A 147 3.10 8.32 24.69
CA GLY A 147 3.78 9.62 24.76
C GLY A 147 4.18 10.13 23.38
N GLY A 148 5.08 11.10 23.36
CA GLY A 148 5.55 11.73 22.14
C GLY A 148 4.74 12.96 21.75
N CYS A 149 5.24 13.69 20.77
CA CYS A 149 4.54 14.83 20.17
C CYS A 149 4.94 14.93 18.69
N PHE A 150 4.03 15.46 17.89
CA PHE A 150 4.26 15.70 16.48
C PHE A 150 5.30 16.81 16.27
N HIS A 151 6.15 16.60 15.29
CA HIS A 151 7.02 17.62 14.70
C HIS A 151 7.01 17.43 13.18
N PRO A 152 6.82 18.49 12.38
CA PRO A 152 6.91 18.40 10.92
C PRO A 152 8.23 17.76 10.48
N ASN A 153 8.16 16.93 9.46
CA ASN A 153 9.29 16.19 8.91
C ASN A 153 9.23 16.17 7.37
N ILE A 154 10.06 15.34 6.72
CA ILE A 154 10.14 15.27 5.26
C ILE A 154 8.90 14.64 4.62
N GLU A 155 8.10 13.89 5.35
CA GLU A 155 6.93 13.15 4.85
C GLU A 155 5.62 13.81 5.28
N THR A 156 5.56 14.35 6.51
CA THR A 156 4.34 14.90 7.09
C THR A 156 4.53 16.32 7.61
N VAL A 157 3.59 17.20 7.26
CA VAL A 157 3.60 18.62 7.59
C VAL A 157 2.61 18.98 8.70
N GLY A 158 1.60 18.12 8.96
CA GLY A 158 0.56 18.32 9.95
C GLY A 158 0.13 17.05 10.65
N SER A 159 -0.47 17.19 11.83
CA SER A 159 -1.10 16.09 12.56
C SER A 159 -2.25 16.62 13.40
N GLY A 160 -3.36 15.89 13.44
CA GLY A 160 -4.54 16.31 14.19
C GLY A 160 -5.53 15.18 14.45
N TYR A 161 -6.44 15.43 15.44
CA TYR A 161 -7.53 14.51 15.74
C TYR A 161 -8.84 15.02 15.13
N PHE A 162 -9.46 14.20 14.30
CA PHE A 162 -10.66 14.53 13.53
C PHE A 162 -11.86 13.70 13.98
N SER A 163 -13.06 14.33 13.97
CA SER A 163 -14.29 13.61 14.23
C SER A 163 -14.57 12.58 13.15
N LEU A 164 -15.13 11.44 13.53
CA LEU A 164 -15.54 10.40 12.58
C LEU A 164 -16.68 10.85 11.64
N ASP A 165 -17.40 11.90 12.03
CA ASP A 165 -18.46 12.50 11.20
C ASP A 165 -17.91 13.51 10.17
N LEU A 166 -16.60 13.77 10.18
CA LEU A 166 -15.97 14.65 9.22
C LEU A 166 -16.08 14.01 7.81
N SER A 167 -16.60 14.79 6.86
CA SER A 167 -16.67 14.33 5.46
C SER A 167 -15.26 14.04 4.95
N LEU A 168 -15.02 12.80 4.54
CA LEU A 168 -13.70 12.27 4.15
C LEU A 168 -13.25 12.72 2.75
N ILE A 169 -13.67 13.91 2.27
CA ILE A 169 -13.37 14.40 0.90
C ILE A 169 -11.88 14.50 0.62
N HIS A 170 -11.06 14.62 1.66
CA HIS A 170 -9.60 14.76 1.55
C HIS A 170 -8.80 13.65 2.25
N ILE A 171 -9.44 12.56 2.66
CA ILE A 171 -8.76 11.41 3.27
C ILE A 171 -8.52 10.35 2.20
N SER A 172 -7.28 9.93 2.03
CA SER A 172 -6.86 8.96 1.01
C SER A 172 -7.16 7.49 1.38
N GLU A 173 -7.94 7.25 2.43
CA GLU A 173 -8.27 5.93 2.96
C GLU A 173 -9.63 5.38 2.51
#